data_17c7e8b86fc3ac202f3b4cacd8d52f72
#
_entry.id   17c7e8b86fc3ac202f3b4cacd8d52f72
#
_cell.length_a   1.000
_cell.length_b   1.000
_cell.length_c   1.000
_cell.angle_alpha   90.00
_cell.angle_beta   90.00
_cell.angle_gamma   90.00
#
_symmetry.space_group_name_H-M   'P 1'
#
loop_
_entity.id
_entity.type
_entity.pdbx_description
1 polymer ?
#
loop_
_entity_poly.entity_id
_entity_poly.type
_entity_poly.pdbx_seq_one_letter_code
_entity_poly.pdbx_strand_id
1 'polypeptide(L)'
;MHLVGHSLGGYLSLLAACRRPRLAASVVLLDSPVLAGWRAHTVQVAKATGLVKRISPGRVSRTRRHHWPSAEAARAHFAAKRAFARWDPAVLDDYIACGIEPDPDGDGVRLAFDRAVETRIYDTLPHHLGALLHRHPPRGPVAFIGGTRSAELRQVGLEATRALTRGRIAWIEGSHLFPMERPLDAAAAVLQALEALRAAEALSPKGA
;
A
#
# COMPACT_ATOMS: atom_id res chain seq x y z
N MET A 1 -3.17 -6.63 17.87
CA MET A 1 -3.85 -6.82 16.57
C MET A 1 -2.83 -7.15 15.49
N HIS A 2 -3.26 -7.75 14.37
CA HIS A 2 -2.42 -7.92 13.18
C HIS A 2 -2.70 -6.76 12.22
N LEU A 3 -1.66 -6.17 11.67
CA LEU A 3 -1.79 -5.09 10.69
C LEU A 3 -1.51 -5.66 9.29
N VAL A 4 -2.42 -5.43 8.37
CA VAL A 4 -2.28 -5.82 6.96
C VAL A 4 -2.44 -4.58 6.10
N GLY A 5 -1.53 -4.33 5.19
CA GLY A 5 -1.61 -3.13 4.38
C GLY A 5 -0.98 -3.29 2.99
N HIS A 6 -1.69 -2.76 1.99
CA HIS A 6 -1.22 -2.71 0.62
C HIS A 6 -0.58 -1.34 0.32
N SER A 7 0.56 -1.35 -0.36
CA SER A 7 1.21 -0.13 -0.84
C SER A 7 1.40 0.90 0.28
N LEU A 8 0.79 2.09 0.18
CA LEU A 8 0.77 3.10 1.23
C LEU A 8 0.24 2.56 2.57
N GLY A 9 -0.80 1.72 2.55
CA GLY A 9 -1.36 1.10 3.76
C GLY A 9 -0.35 0.20 4.47
N GLY A 10 0.49 -0.54 3.74
CA GLY A 10 1.59 -1.32 4.31
C GLY A 10 2.67 -0.45 4.94
N TYR A 11 3.03 0.64 4.27
CA TYR A 11 3.95 1.64 4.79
C TYR A 11 3.45 2.23 6.13
N LEU A 12 2.18 2.64 6.17
CA LEU A 12 1.55 3.21 7.37
C LEU A 12 1.41 2.18 8.49
N SER A 13 1.10 0.93 8.17
CA SER A 13 1.06 -0.19 9.11
C SER A 13 2.41 -0.41 9.78
N LEU A 14 3.47 -0.39 8.99
CA LEU A 14 4.83 -0.54 9.49
C LEU A 14 5.25 0.66 10.36
N LEU A 15 4.92 1.87 9.92
CA LEU A 15 5.16 3.09 10.70
C LEU A 15 4.43 3.06 12.05
N ALA A 16 3.18 2.61 12.07
CA ALA A 16 2.38 2.45 13.29
C ALA A 16 3.00 1.41 14.24
N ALA A 17 3.43 0.26 13.69
CA ALA A 17 4.07 -0.79 14.47
C ALA A 17 5.39 -0.34 15.12
N CYS A 18 6.17 0.50 14.42
CA CYS A 18 7.39 1.08 14.98
C CYS A 18 7.10 2.11 16.09
N ARG A 19 6.10 2.97 15.88
CA ARG A 19 5.75 4.04 16.84
C ARG A 19 4.93 3.54 18.02
N ARG A 20 4.18 2.48 17.84
CA ARG A 20 3.27 1.88 18.83
C ARG A 20 3.51 0.38 18.93
N PRO A 21 4.68 -0.07 19.42
CA PRO A 21 5.11 -1.47 19.34
C PRO A 21 4.20 -2.45 20.10
N ARG A 22 3.35 -1.98 21.03
CA ARG A 22 2.35 -2.80 21.73
C ARG A 22 1.05 -2.97 20.94
N LEU A 23 0.83 -2.17 19.89
CA LEU A 23 -0.39 -2.21 19.08
C LEU A 23 -0.42 -3.41 18.13
N ALA A 24 0.73 -3.71 17.52
CA ALA A 24 0.84 -4.70 16.47
C ALA A 24 1.51 -5.98 16.97
N ALA A 25 0.78 -7.08 16.93
CA ALA A 25 1.32 -8.42 17.13
C ALA A 25 2.15 -8.85 15.89
N SER A 26 1.70 -8.52 14.69
CA SER A 26 2.45 -8.74 13.46
C SER A 26 2.04 -7.77 12.35
N VAL A 27 2.83 -7.71 11.28
CA VAL A 27 2.56 -6.89 10.09
C VAL A 27 2.68 -7.74 8.83
N VAL A 28 1.69 -7.66 7.94
CA VAL A 28 1.75 -8.22 6.58
C VAL A 28 1.74 -7.09 5.57
N LEU A 29 2.78 -7.02 4.77
CA LEU A 29 2.98 -6.00 3.74
C LEU A 29 2.57 -6.57 2.39
N LEU A 30 1.58 -5.98 1.73
CA LEU A 30 1.17 -6.34 0.38
C LEU A 30 1.78 -5.34 -0.60
N ASP A 31 2.73 -5.79 -1.39
CA ASP A 31 3.48 -4.99 -2.39
C ASP A 31 3.92 -3.60 -1.86
N SER A 32 4.35 -3.58 -0.61
CA SER A 32 4.83 -2.39 0.09
C SER A 32 6.30 -2.58 0.49
N PRO A 33 7.24 -2.51 -0.48
CA PRO A 33 8.65 -2.74 -0.21
C PRO A 33 9.26 -1.61 0.63
N VAL A 34 10.19 -1.99 1.49
CA VAL A 34 10.89 -1.03 2.35
C VAL A 34 11.96 -0.29 1.55
N LEU A 35 11.83 1.02 1.51
CA LEU A 35 12.83 1.89 0.92
C LEU A 35 13.96 2.14 1.94
N ALA A 36 15.18 1.72 1.64
CA ALA A 36 16.33 1.91 2.51
C ALA A 36 17.57 2.38 1.75
N GLY A 37 18.57 2.85 2.49
CA GLY A 37 19.86 3.25 1.95
C GLY A 37 19.82 4.50 1.08
N TRP A 38 20.69 4.57 0.07
CA TRP A 38 20.87 5.72 -0.81
C TRP A 38 19.61 6.08 -1.61
N ARG A 39 18.75 5.11 -1.91
CA ARG A 39 17.46 5.34 -2.59
C ARG A 39 16.49 6.15 -1.75
N ALA A 40 16.51 6.01 -0.42
CA ALA A 40 15.76 6.88 0.48
C ALA A 40 16.33 8.31 0.47
N HIS A 41 17.65 8.47 0.35
CA HIS A 41 18.32 9.76 0.21
C HIS A 41 17.96 10.47 -1.09
N THR A 42 17.90 9.76 -2.23
CA THR A 42 17.48 10.38 -3.50
C THR A 42 16.05 10.90 -3.46
N VAL A 43 15.12 10.19 -2.80
CA VAL A 43 13.76 10.68 -2.56
C VAL A 43 13.77 11.92 -1.65
N GLN A 44 14.64 11.97 -0.65
CA GLN A 44 14.79 13.12 0.25
C GLN A 44 15.31 14.35 -0.49
N VAL A 45 16.32 14.20 -1.34
CA VAL A 45 16.86 15.28 -2.17
C VAL A 45 15.82 15.77 -3.17
N ALA A 46 15.10 14.86 -3.83
CA ALA A 46 14.02 15.23 -4.74
C ALA A 46 12.87 15.99 -4.04
N LYS A 47 12.60 15.71 -2.77
CA LYS A 47 11.66 16.48 -1.93
C LYS A 47 12.18 17.89 -1.63
N ALA A 48 13.44 18.01 -1.21
CA ALA A 48 14.06 19.29 -0.89
C ALA A 48 14.13 20.24 -2.09
N THR A 49 14.29 19.70 -3.30
CA THR A 49 14.36 20.47 -4.57
C THR A 49 12.99 20.73 -5.21
N GLY A 50 11.89 20.29 -4.58
CA GLY A 50 10.54 20.42 -5.15
C GLY A 50 10.26 19.52 -6.38
N LEU A 51 11.23 18.73 -6.81
CA LEU A 51 11.12 17.82 -7.95
C LEU A 51 10.09 16.70 -7.70
N VAL A 52 9.86 16.37 -6.44
CA VAL A 52 8.84 15.39 -6.01
C VAL A 52 7.46 15.75 -6.54
N LYS A 53 7.07 17.02 -6.57
CA LYS A 53 5.76 17.45 -7.09
C LYS A 53 5.54 17.07 -8.57
N ARG A 54 6.62 16.86 -9.32
CA ARG A 54 6.58 16.45 -10.74
C ARG A 54 6.56 14.94 -10.93
N ILE A 55 7.12 14.18 -9.97
CA ILE A 55 7.36 12.73 -10.07
C ILE A 55 6.45 11.94 -9.11
N SER A 56 5.88 12.61 -8.10
CA SER A 56 5.04 12.01 -7.07
C SER A 56 3.73 11.44 -7.64
N PRO A 57 3.23 10.31 -7.11
CA PRO A 57 1.85 9.85 -7.33
C PRO A 57 0.80 10.93 -7.05
N GLY A 58 1.10 11.91 -6.19
CA GLY A 58 0.27 13.09 -5.93
C GLY A 58 -0.04 13.93 -7.18
N ARG A 59 0.79 13.86 -8.23
CA ARG A 59 0.45 14.49 -9.51
C ARG A 59 -0.79 13.85 -10.15
N VAL A 60 -0.90 12.53 -10.08
CA VAL A 60 -2.06 11.79 -10.62
C VAL A 60 -3.31 12.13 -9.83
N SER A 61 -3.23 12.14 -8.50
CA SER A 61 -4.36 12.50 -7.63
C SER A 61 -4.86 13.93 -7.91
N ARG A 62 -3.93 14.87 -8.08
CA ARG A 62 -4.25 16.30 -8.30
C ARG A 62 -5.04 16.54 -9.57
N THR A 63 -4.77 15.78 -10.63
CA THR A 63 -5.34 15.99 -11.96
C THR A 63 -6.42 14.97 -12.32
N ARG A 64 -6.69 13.96 -11.45
CA ARG A 64 -7.68 12.94 -11.76
C ARG A 64 -9.08 13.52 -11.84
N ARG A 65 -9.88 13.00 -12.78
CA ARG A 65 -11.31 13.26 -12.83
C ARG A 65 -11.97 12.78 -11.53
N HIS A 66 -12.89 13.53 -10.98
CA HIS A 66 -13.54 13.25 -9.71
C HIS A 66 -15.06 13.48 -9.71
N HIS A 67 -15.65 13.85 -10.85
CA HIS A 67 -17.09 13.99 -11.07
C HIS A 67 -17.53 13.25 -12.33
N TRP A 68 -18.71 12.66 -12.27
CA TRP A 68 -19.36 11.95 -13.38
C TRP A 68 -20.87 12.16 -13.34
N PRO A 69 -21.57 12.10 -14.49
CA PRO A 69 -23.02 12.25 -14.52
C PRO A 69 -23.78 11.11 -13.85
N SER A 70 -23.16 9.92 -13.70
CA SER A 70 -23.76 8.78 -13.02
C SER A 70 -22.69 7.79 -12.55
N ALA A 71 -23.10 6.81 -11.74
CA ALA A 71 -22.24 5.71 -11.29
C ALA A 71 -21.78 4.84 -12.46
N GLU A 72 -22.64 4.59 -13.46
CA GLU A 72 -22.30 3.87 -14.67
C GLU A 72 -21.23 4.57 -15.48
N ALA A 73 -21.33 5.90 -15.60
CA ALA A 73 -20.32 6.71 -16.27
C ALA A 73 -18.96 6.71 -15.50
N ALA A 74 -19.00 6.71 -14.18
CA ALA A 74 -17.81 6.55 -13.34
C ALA A 74 -17.19 5.15 -13.55
N ARG A 75 -17.99 4.09 -13.52
CA ARG A 75 -17.55 2.71 -13.76
C ARG A 75 -16.90 2.57 -15.13
N ALA A 76 -17.54 3.05 -16.17
CA ALA A 76 -16.99 3.01 -17.54
C ALA A 76 -15.66 3.77 -17.65
N HIS A 77 -15.55 4.93 -16.99
CA HIS A 77 -14.32 5.71 -16.93
C HIS A 77 -13.18 4.95 -16.25
N PHE A 78 -13.41 4.26 -15.15
CA PHE A 78 -12.38 3.49 -14.47
C PHE A 78 -12.04 2.22 -15.24
N ALA A 79 -13.02 1.47 -15.75
CA ALA A 79 -12.82 0.26 -16.55
C ALA A 79 -11.93 0.49 -17.79
N ALA A 80 -12.06 1.67 -18.42
CA ALA A 80 -11.24 2.05 -19.57
C ALA A 80 -9.77 2.36 -19.22
N LYS A 81 -9.43 2.51 -17.94
CA LYS A 81 -8.05 2.80 -17.54
C LYS A 81 -7.22 1.52 -17.41
N ARG A 82 -6.04 1.53 -18.01
CA ARG A 82 -5.09 0.40 -17.99
C ARG A 82 -4.84 -0.19 -16.58
N ALA A 83 -4.81 0.66 -15.55
CA ALA A 83 -4.58 0.22 -14.18
C ALA A 83 -5.75 -0.63 -13.65
N PHE A 84 -6.99 -0.29 -14.04
CA PHE A 84 -8.22 -0.95 -13.59
C PHE A 84 -8.66 -2.09 -14.52
N ALA A 85 -8.18 -2.12 -15.76
CA ALA A 85 -8.60 -3.10 -16.77
C ALA A 85 -8.27 -4.56 -16.40
N ARG A 86 -7.39 -4.76 -15.40
CA ARG A 86 -7.01 -6.09 -14.88
C ARG A 86 -7.62 -6.41 -13.53
N TRP A 87 -8.40 -5.52 -12.96
CA TRP A 87 -9.06 -5.78 -11.70
C TRP A 87 -10.14 -6.84 -11.88
N ASP A 88 -10.36 -7.62 -10.84
CA ASP A 88 -11.54 -8.47 -10.75
C ASP A 88 -12.79 -7.58 -10.91
N PRO A 89 -13.76 -7.96 -11.78
CA PRO A 89 -14.96 -7.15 -11.99
C PRO A 89 -15.73 -6.83 -10.70
N ALA A 90 -15.81 -7.79 -9.78
CA ALA A 90 -16.49 -7.58 -8.50
C ALA A 90 -15.78 -6.52 -7.64
N VAL A 91 -14.44 -6.51 -7.65
CA VAL A 91 -13.66 -5.48 -6.94
C VAL A 91 -13.86 -4.09 -7.56
N LEU A 92 -13.98 -4.01 -8.89
CA LEU A 92 -14.30 -2.75 -9.54
C LEU A 92 -15.71 -2.28 -9.18
N ASP A 93 -16.67 -3.18 -9.10
CA ASP A 93 -18.04 -2.88 -8.71
C ASP A 93 -18.11 -2.39 -7.26
N ASP A 94 -17.40 -3.05 -6.33
CA ASP A 94 -17.24 -2.60 -4.94
C ASP A 94 -16.57 -1.23 -4.84
N TYR A 95 -15.54 -0.99 -5.67
CA TYR A 95 -14.85 0.31 -5.72
C TYR A 95 -15.80 1.43 -6.15
N ILE A 96 -16.70 1.17 -7.10
CA ILE A 96 -17.72 2.14 -7.50
C ILE A 96 -18.78 2.29 -6.41
N ALA A 97 -19.29 1.18 -5.86
CA ALA A 97 -20.35 1.22 -4.84
C ALA A 97 -19.93 1.99 -3.57
N CYS A 98 -18.66 1.88 -3.17
CA CYS A 98 -18.15 2.48 -1.93
C CYS A 98 -17.26 3.71 -2.13
N GLY A 99 -16.72 3.90 -3.33
CA GLY A 99 -15.73 4.94 -3.64
C GLY A 99 -16.29 6.20 -4.28
N ILE A 100 -17.59 6.23 -4.57
CA ILE A 100 -18.30 7.41 -5.07
C ILE A 100 -19.53 7.70 -4.22
N GLU A 101 -19.99 8.96 -4.24
CA GLU A 101 -21.16 9.46 -3.53
C GLU A 101 -21.92 10.45 -4.41
N PRO A 102 -23.20 10.74 -4.13
CA PRO A 102 -23.91 11.83 -4.79
C PRO A 102 -23.14 13.15 -4.66
N ASP A 103 -23.12 13.94 -5.73
CA ASP A 103 -22.46 15.23 -5.69
C ASP A 103 -23.35 16.24 -4.94
N PRO A 104 -22.93 16.79 -3.77
CA PRO A 104 -23.73 17.73 -3.02
C PRO A 104 -23.86 19.09 -3.70
N ASP A 105 -22.98 19.42 -4.64
CA ASP A 105 -22.90 20.72 -5.30
C ASP A 105 -23.50 20.72 -6.72
N GLY A 106 -24.04 19.56 -7.17
CA GLY A 106 -24.57 19.41 -8.52
C GLY A 106 -25.23 18.06 -8.80
N ASP A 107 -25.56 17.85 -10.06
CA ASP A 107 -26.11 16.57 -10.52
C ASP A 107 -24.99 15.53 -10.71
N GLY A 108 -25.32 14.26 -10.43
CA GLY A 108 -24.41 13.14 -10.66
C GLY A 108 -23.69 12.64 -9.41
N VAL A 109 -22.45 12.15 -9.60
CA VAL A 109 -21.66 11.52 -8.54
C VAL A 109 -20.22 12.04 -8.54
N ARG A 110 -19.60 12.03 -7.35
CA ARG A 110 -18.19 12.37 -7.17
C ARG A 110 -17.44 11.29 -6.41
N LEU A 111 -16.09 11.38 -6.38
CA LEU A 111 -15.30 10.57 -5.48
C LEU A 111 -15.67 10.86 -4.02
N ALA A 112 -15.89 9.82 -3.24
CA ALA A 112 -16.19 9.91 -1.81
C ALA A 112 -15.04 10.46 -0.97
N PHE A 113 -13.82 10.46 -1.49
CA PHE A 113 -12.63 11.01 -0.83
C PHE A 113 -12.11 12.27 -1.54
N ASP A 114 -11.64 13.23 -0.76
CA ASP A 114 -11.05 14.44 -1.27
C ASP A 114 -9.68 14.19 -1.91
N ARG A 115 -9.57 14.41 -3.23
CA ARG A 115 -8.32 14.26 -3.98
C ARG A 115 -7.21 15.21 -3.51
N ALA A 116 -7.55 16.37 -2.92
CA ALA A 116 -6.55 17.29 -2.39
C ALA A 116 -5.90 16.74 -1.11
N VAL A 117 -6.70 16.04 -0.28
CA VAL A 117 -6.19 15.30 0.88
C VAL A 117 -5.28 14.17 0.44
N GLU A 118 -5.72 13.35 -0.53
CA GLU A 118 -4.90 12.27 -1.10
C GLU A 118 -3.58 12.83 -1.68
N THR A 119 -3.64 13.91 -2.44
CA THR A 119 -2.45 14.58 -3.00
C THR A 119 -1.48 14.99 -1.90
N ARG A 120 -1.96 15.60 -0.82
CA ARG A 120 -1.12 16.00 0.32
C ARG A 120 -0.49 14.81 1.02
N ILE A 121 -1.22 13.69 1.17
CA ILE A 121 -0.66 12.46 1.75
C ILE A 121 0.54 12.00 0.92
N TYR A 122 0.42 11.90 -0.41
CA TYR A 122 1.53 11.50 -1.27
C TYR A 122 2.69 12.49 -1.28
N ASP A 123 2.41 13.78 -1.27
CA ASP A 123 3.44 14.83 -1.27
C ASP A 123 4.20 14.91 0.07
N THR A 124 3.58 14.45 1.16
CA THR A 124 4.14 14.54 2.53
C THR A 124 4.56 13.21 3.13
N LEU A 125 4.51 12.10 2.36
CA LEU A 125 4.94 10.79 2.86
C LEU A 125 6.30 10.87 3.58
N PRO A 126 6.41 10.38 4.83
CA PRO A 126 7.67 10.41 5.54
C PRO A 126 8.72 9.55 4.81
N HIS A 127 9.92 10.11 4.63
CA HIS A 127 11.05 9.43 3.97
C HIS A 127 12.03 8.79 4.96
N HIS A 128 11.76 8.89 6.26
CA HIS A 128 12.65 8.43 7.33
C HIS A 128 12.29 7.03 7.88
N LEU A 129 11.45 6.26 7.18
CA LEU A 129 11.05 4.92 7.65
C LEU A 129 12.25 4.00 7.87
N GLY A 130 13.26 4.04 7.01
CA GLY A 130 14.48 3.23 7.20
C GLY A 130 15.21 3.55 8.50
N ALA A 131 15.37 4.85 8.81
CA ALA A 131 15.98 5.28 10.07
C ALA A 131 15.11 4.92 11.29
N LEU A 132 13.78 4.99 11.15
CA LEU A 132 12.85 4.59 12.19
C LEU A 132 12.93 3.08 12.46
N LEU A 133 12.95 2.26 11.42
CA LEU A 133 13.10 0.81 11.52
C LEU A 133 14.41 0.40 12.21
N HIS A 134 15.47 1.15 11.93
CA HIS A 134 16.78 0.91 12.58
C HIS A 134 16.74 1.25 14.08
N ARG A 135 16.11 2.38 14.45
CA ARG A 135 16.07 2.86 15.85
C ARG A 135 14.98 2.18 16.69
N HIS A 136 13.86 1.92 16.07
CA HIS A 136 12.64 1.40 16.71
C HIS A 136 12.00 0.32 15.84
N PRO A 137 12.63 -0.86 15.70
CA PRO A 137 12.06 -1.95 14.91
C PRO A 137 10.71 -2.39 15.49
N PRO A 138 9.78 -2.89 14.65
CA PRO A 138 8.54 -3.47 15.14
C PRO A 138 8.86 -4.66 16.06
N ARG A 139 8.13 -4.80 17.15
CA ARG A 139 8.30 -5.94 18.07
C ARG A 139 7.82 -7.24 17.47
N GLY A 140 6.68 -7.18 16.78
CA GLY A 140 6.09 -8.35 16.13
C GLY A 140 6.78 -8.68 14.80
N PRO A 141 6.66 -9.94 14.37
CA PRO A 141 7.23 -10.37 13.10
C PRO A 141 6.52 -9.72 11.91
N VAL A 142 7.26 -9.59 10.80
CA VAL A 142 6.79 -9.01 9.56
C VAL A 142 6.84 -10.05 8.45
N ALA A 143 5.81 -10.11 7.60
CA ALA A 143 5.79 -10.84 6.35
C ALA A 143 5.55 -9.91 5.16
N PHE A 144 5.92 -10.34 3.98
CA PHE A 144 5.74 -9.61 2.74
C PHE A 144 5.12 -10.52 1.67
N ILE A 145 4.16 -9.99 0.94
CA ILE A 145 3.56 -10.64 -0.22
C ILE A 145 3.71 -9.69 -1.41
N GLY A 146 4.38 -10.12 -2.45
CA GLY A 146 4.68 -9.31 -3.63
C GLY A 146 4.00 -9.78 -4.91
N GLY A 147 3.70 -8.84 -5.80
CA GLY A 147 3.26 -9.15 -7.16
C GLY A 147 4.45 -9.52 -8.06
N THR A 148 4.37 -10.65 -8.76
CA THR A 148 5.48 -11.12 -9.64
C THR A 148 5.79 -10.14 -10.78
N ARG A 149 4.83 -9.28 -11.16
CA ARG A 149 4.96 -8.29 -12.22
C ARG A 149 4.98 -6.84 -11.70
N SER A 150 5.15 -6.65 -10.38
CA SER A 150 5.20 -5.30 -9.78
C SER A 150 6.37 -4.50 -10.33
N ALA A 151 6.08 -3.34 -10.91
CA ALA A 151 7.09 -2.39 -11.35
C ALA A 151 7.72 -1.65 -10.16
N GLU A 152 6.94 -1.40 -9.13
CA GLU A 152 7.34 -0.76 -7.88
C GLU A 152 8.42 -1.57 -7.17
N LEU A 153 8.28 -2.89 -7.11
CA LEU A 153 9.29 -3.79 -6.55
C LEU A 153 10.61 -3.75 -7.33
N ARG A 154 10.53 -3.72 -8.66
CA ARG A 154 11.73 -3.61 -9.50
C ARG A 154 12.47 -2.30 -9.27
N GLN A 155 11.74 -1.20 -9.03
CA GLN A 155 12.32 0.12 -8.77
C GLN A 155 12.94 0.22 -7.37
N VAL A 156 12.27 -0.29 -6.35
CA VAL A 156 12.70 -0.20 -4.95
C VAL A 156 13.76 -1.24 -4.62
N GLY A 157 13.61 -2.45 -5.13
CA GLY A 157 14.38 -3.62 -4.73
C GLY A 157 13.84 -4.29 -3.47
N LEU A 158 14.39 -5.42 -3.11
CA LEU A 158 13.89 -6.26 -2.02
C LEU A 158 14.86 -6.46 -0.86
N GLU A 159 16.06 -5.93 -0.93
CA GLU A 159 17.09 -6.19 0.08
C GLU A 159 16.65 -5.83 1.50
N ALA A 160 16.22 -4.58 1.69
CA ALA A 160 15.74 -4.11 2.99
C ALA A 160 14.47 -4.84 3.44
N THR A 161 13.59 -5.17 2.50
CA THR A 161 12.38 -5.96 2.78
C THR A 161 12.73 -7.37 3.22
N ARG A 162 13.67 -8.03 2.58
CA ARG A 162 14.17 -9.37 2.97
C ARG A 162 14.77 -9.37 4.37
N ALA A 163 15.60 -8.37 4.67
CA ALA A 163 16.18 -8.21 6.01
C ALA A 163 15.09 -8.03 7.08
N LEU A 164 14.12 -7.14 6.84
CA LEU A 164 13.03 -6.88 7.77
C LEU A 164 12.14 -8.11 8.00
N THR A 165 11.79 -8.81 6.94
CA THR A 165 10.89 -9.98 7.01
C THR A 165 11.60 -11.26 7.42
N ARG A 166 12.94 -11.24 7.51
CA ARG A 166 13.76 -12.44 7.73
C ARG A 166 13.43 -13.54 6.73
N GLY A 167 13.21 -13.17 5.46
CA GLY A 167 12.89 -14.10 4.38
C GLY A 167 11.43 -14.57 4.30
N ARG A 168 10.52 -14.08 5.15
CA ARG A 168 9.08 -14.41 5.07
C ARG A 168 8.45 -13.64 3.91
N ILE A 169 8.65 -14.15 2.72
CA ILE A 169 8.20 -13.55 1.46
C ILE A 169 7.41 -14.57 0.67
N ALA A 170 6.22 -14.18 0.23
CA ALA A 170 5.40 -14.92 -0.71
C ALA A 170 5.15 -14.11 -1.99
N TRP A 171 4.75 -14.78 -3.06
CA TRP A 171 4.52 -14.17 -4.36
C TRP A 171 3.15 -14.56 -4.90
N ILE A 172 2.45 -13.58 -5.48
CA ILE A 172 1.23 -13.77 -6.23
C ILE A 172 1.46 -13.29 -7.65
N GLU A 173 0.93 -14.01 -8.62
CA GLU A 173 0.96 -13.56 -10.00
C GLU A 173 0.10 -12.31 -10.14
N GLY A 174 0.72 -11.18 -10.48
CA GLY A 174 0.02 -9.91 -10.61
C GLY A 174 0.95 -8.71 -10.60
N SER A 175 0.38 -7.54 -10.84
CA SER A 175 1.09 -6.25 -10.75
C SER A 175 1.15 -5.77 -9.30
N HIS A 176 1.57 -4.50 -9.11
CA HIS A 176 1.40 -3.81 -7.83
C HIS A 176 -0.03 -3.87 -7.28
N LEU A 177 -1.01 -3.99 -8.15
CA LEU A 177 -2.44 -4.03 -7.82
C LEU A 177 -2.99 -5.46 -7.72
N PHE A 178 -2.12 -6.47 -7.51
CA PHE A 178 -2.55 -7.87 -7.40
C PHE A 178 -3.69 -8.11 -6.39
N PRO A 179 -3.82 -7.35 -5.27
CA PRO A 179 -4.94 -7.57 -4.37
C PRO A 179 -6.32 -7.29 -5.01
N MET A 180 -6.34 -6.42 -6.02
CA MET A 180 -7.53 -6.11 -6.80
C MET A 180 -7.65 -6.98 -8.06
N GLU A 181 -6.53 -7.47 -8.60
CA GLU A 181 -6.50 -8.36 -9.76
C GLU A 181 -6.87 -9.81 -9.39
N ARG A 182 -6.52 -10.24 -8.16
CA ARG A 182 -6.69 -11.61 -7.62
C ARG A 182 -7.05 -11.57 -6.13
N PRO A 183 -8.25 -11.08 -5.79
CA PRO A 183 -8.63 -10.82 -4.39
C PRO A 183 -8.63 -12.08 -3.53
N LEU A 184 -9.10 -13.21 -4.05
CA LEU A 184 -9.16 -14.48 -3.31
C LEU A 184 -7.77 -15.06 -3.05
N ASP A 185 -6.87 -15.02 -4.04
CA ASP A 185 -5.48 -15.46 -3.88
C ASP A 185 -4.75 -14.57 -2.85
N ALA A 186 -5.00 -13.26 -2.92
CA ALA A 186 -4.45 -12.30 -1.97
C ALA A 186 -4.95 -12.57 -0.54
N ALA A 187 -6.24 -12.83 -0.37
CA ALA A 187 -6.83 -13.16 0.93
C ALA A 187 -6.24 -14.47 1.49
N ALA A 188 -6.15 -15.52 0.67
CA ALA A 188 -5.55 -16.79 1.07
C ALA A 188 -4.09 -16.64 1.50
N ALA A 189 -3.29 -15.89 0.74
CA ALA A 189 -1.90 -15.64 1.08
C ALA A 189 -1.75 -14.82 2.37
N VAL A 190 -2.62 -13.86 2.63
CA VAL A 190 -2.65 -13.11 3.89
C VAL A 190 -2.94 -14.03 5.07
N LEU A 191 -3.95 -14.90 4.96
CA LEU A 191 -4.30 -15.85 6.03
C LEU A 191 -3.12 -16.79 6.32
N GLN A 192 -2.50 -17.38 5.29
CA GLN A 192 -1.32 -18.23 5.43
C GLN A 192 -0.15 -17.48 6.10
N ALA A 193 0.11 -16.24 5.69
CA ALA A 193 1.14 -15.41 6.31
C ALA A 193 0.85 -15.17 7.79
N LEU A 194 -0.39 -14.86 8.17
CA LEU A 194 -0.80 -14.64 9.56
C LEU A 194 -0.65 -15.90 10.41
N GLU A 195 -1.00 -17.07 9.87
CA GLU A 195 -0.82 -18.36 10.55
C GLU A 195 0.66 -18.66 10.78
N ALA A 196 1.51 -18.47 9.77
CA ALA A 196 2.95 -18.65 9.89
C ALA A 196 3.59 -17.69 10.91
N LEU A 197 3.11 -16.43 10.97
CA LEU A 197 3.58 -15.45 11.94
C LEU A 197 3.18 -15.79 13.37
N ARG A 198 1.96 -16.32 13.59
CA ARG A 198 1.50 -16.81 14.90
C ARG A 198 2.31 -18.02 15.37
N ALA A 199 2.58 -18.98 14.47
CA ALA A 199 3.40 -20.13 14.79
C ALA A 199 4.84 -19.72 15.17
N ALA A 200 5.43 -18.76 14.44
CA ALA A 200 6.75 -18.23 14.77
C ALA A 200 6.81 -17.49 16.12
N GLU A 201 5.74 -16.79 16.49
CA GLU A 201 5.63 -16.11 17.79
C GLU A 201 5.54 -17.12 18.95
N ALA A 202 4.78 -18.20 18.76
CA ALA A 202 4.64 -19.26 19.76
C ALA A 202 5.95 -20.04 20.04
N LEU A 203 6.83 -20.13 19.04
CA LEU A 203 8.13 -20.77 19.14
C LEU A 203 9.24 -19.84 19.67
N SER A 204 9.00 -18.53 19.73
CA SER A 204 9.95 -17.59 20.32
C SER A 204 9.83 -17.62 21.84
N PRO A 205 10.91 -17.94 22.60
CA PRO A 205 10.83 -17.93 24.06
C PRO A 205 10.37 -16.54 24.52
N LYS A 206 9.29 -16.50 25.30
CA LYS A 206 8.82 -15.28 25.97
C LYS A 206 9.98 -14.76 26.80
N GLY A 207 10.54 -13.64 26.40
CA GLY A 207 11.80 -13.10 26.81
C GLY A 207 12.13 -13.21 28.29
N ALA A 208 13.38 -13.47 28.52
CA ALA A 208 14.07 -13.17 29.77
C ALA A 208 14.17 -11.63 29.94
#